data_f941637c28bc9e7f8409f9b893c9fca3
#
_entry.id   f941637c28bc9e7f8409f9b893c9fca3
#
_cell.length_a   1.000
_cell.length_b   1.000
_cell.length_c   1.000
_cell.angle_alpha   90.00
_cell.angle_beta   90.00
_cell.angle_gamma   90.00
#
_symmetry.space_group_name_H-M   'P 1'
#
loop_
_entity.id
_entity.type
_entity.pdbx_description
1 polymer ?
#
loop_
_entity_poly.entity_id
_entity_poly.type
_entity_poly.pdbx_seq_one_letter_code
_entity_poly.pdbx_strand_id
1 'polypeptide(L)'
;MIRVGIIGGAGYTAGELIRLLVNHPQAEIAFVHSTSNAGNRLTQVHGGLEGDTGMRFCDAYDLGAIDVLFLCSAHGQSRVWMEENSIPAGVKIIDLAQDFRDESCGFVYGLPELNRERIRRAERVANPGCFATAIQLALLPLAAAGLLQDEVHVTAVTGSTGAGMKPSATTHFSWRSDNISVYKAFTHQHLLEIRRNLRLLEPSFDREVNFVPMRGDFTRGILASVYTACPLDGEAASKLYADFYATSAFTRVTERDVDLKQVVNTNKGLLHTAKYGGKLHVVSVIDNLLKGASGQAVQNMNLMFGLDEKEGLRLKASAF
;
A
#
# COMPACT_ATOMS: atom_id res chain seq x y z
N MET A 1 5.41 11.11 22.23
CA MET A 1 5.57 11.21 20.76
C MET A 1 6.34 9.99 20.29
N ILE A 2 5.89 9.33 19.23
CA ILE A 2 6.61 8.22 18.58
C ILE A 2 7.73 8.83 17.74
N ARG A 3 8.97 8.47 18.01
CA ARG A 3 10.14 8.99 17.28
C ARG A 3 10.39 8.11 16.06
N VAL A 4 10.37 8.70 14.88
CA VAL A 4 10.39 8.02 13.59
C VAL A 4 11.72 8.22 12.88
N GLY A 5 12.36 7.13 12.47
CA GLY A 5 13.49 7.13 11.54
C GLY A 5 13.04 6.68 10.14
N ILE A 6 13.61 7.28 9.10
CA ILE A 6 13.30 6.95 7.70
C ILE A 6 14.60 6.69 6.94
N ILE A 7 14.74 5.48 6.38
CA ILE A 7 15.83 5.10 5.46
C ILE A 7 15.32 5.13 4.03
N GLY A 8 16.10 5.67 3.09
CA GLY A 8 15.72 5.80 1.68
C GLY A 8 14.81 7.00 1.43
N GLY A 9 15.06 8.09 2.12
CA GLY A 9 14.20 9.27 2.24
C GLY A 9 13.90 10.06 0.96
N ALA A 10 14.60 9.81 -0.16
CA ALA A 10 14.46 10.61 -1.38
C ALA A 10 13.37 10.11 -2.37
N GLY A 11 12.80 8.91 -2.17
CA GLY A 11 11.79 8.33 -3.06
C GLY A 11 10.37 8.89 -2.85
N TYR A 12 9.45 8.61 -3.80
CA TYR A 12 8.05 9.05 -3.69
C TYR A 12 7.34 8.52 -2.43
N THR A 13 7.56 7.27 -2.06
CA THR A 13 6.97 6.69 -0.85
C THR A 13 7.48 7.40 0.42
N ALA A 14 8.77 7.72 0.46
CA ALA A 14 9.33 8.50 1.58
C ALA A 14 8.77 9.92 1.63
N GLY A 15 8.66 10.60 0.48
CA GLY A 15 8.06 11.94 0.40
C GLY A 15 6.62 11.96 0.91
N GLU A 16 5.81 10.97 0.53
CA GLU A 16 4.45 10.82 1.05
C GLU A 16 4.41 10.47 2.53
N LEU A 17 5.33 9.62 2.99
CA LEU A 17 5.45 9.29 4.42
C LEU A 17 5.79 10.53 5.24
N ILE A 18 6.77 11.33 4.81
CA ILE A 18 7.15 12.59 5.46
C ILE A 18 5.97 13.55 5.49
N ARG A 19 5.25 13.71 4.35
CA ARG A 19 4.06 14.58 4.25
C ARG A 19 2.96 14.21 5.26
N LEU A 20 2.80 12.93 5.56
CA LEU A 20 1.85 12.46 6.58
C LEU A 20 2.37 12.71 7.99
N LEU A 21 3.66 12.43 8.22
CA LEU A 21 4.25 12.45 9.56
C LEU A 21 4.51 13.85 10.09
N VAL A 22 4.80 14.85 9.24
CA VAL A 22 5.00 16.25 9.69
C VAL A 22 3.77 16.84 10.39
N ASN A 23 2.58 16.30 10.08
CA ASN A 23 1.32 16.70 10.69
C ASN A 23 0.70 15.60 11.57
N HIS A 24 1.45 14.55 11.91
CA HIS A 24 0.93 13.47 12.74
C HIS A 24 0.97 13.88 14.22
N PRO A 25 -0.18 13.90 14.94
CA PRO A 25 -0.25 14.50 16.27
C PRO A 25 0.52 13.75 17.36
N GLN A 26 0.88 12.47 17.12
CA GLN A 26 1.56 11.62 18.08
C GLN A 26 2.88 11.04 17.57
N ALA A 27 3.40 11.54 16.45
CA ALA A 27 4.70 11.12 15.90
C ALA A 27 5.56 12.34 15.57
N GLU A 28 6.87 12.17 15.66
CA GLU A 28 7.87 13.15 15.24
C GLU A 28 8.96 12.46 14.44
N ILE A 29 9.43 13.12 13.38
CA ILE A 29 10.50 12.60 12.56
C ILE A 29 11.84 12.95 13.23
N ALA A 30 12.58 11.94 13.69
CA ALA A 30 13.90 12.11 14.29
C ALA A 30 14.98 12.28 13.22
N PHE A 31 14.93 11.49 12.14
CA PHE A 31 15.84 11.62 11.02
C PHE A 31 15.24 11.11 9.70
N VAL A 32 15.77 11.63 8.59
CA VAL A 32 15.50 11.15 7.23
C VAL A 32 16.84 10.91 6.54
N HIS A 33 17.20 9.63 6.34
CA HIS A 33 18.45 9.26 5.72
C HIS A 33 18.36 9.18 4.20
N SER A 34 19.34 9.77 3.53
CA SER A 34 19.56 9.62 2.09
C SER A 34 21.03 9.87 1.76
N THR A 35 21.75 8.85 1.33
CA THR A 35 23.17 8.98 0.96
C THR A 35 23.40 10.00 -0.16
N SER A 36 22.54 10.02 -1.18
CA SER A 36 22.68 10.92 -2.34
C SER A 36 22.27 12.37 -2.07
N ASN A 37 21.54 12.63 -0.97
CA ASN A 37 20.99 13.95 -0.66
C ASN A 37 21.41 14.47 0.73
N ALA A 38 22.37 13.82 1.39
CA ALA A 38 22.84 14.21 2.71
C ALA A 38 23.22 15.72 2.76
N GLY A 39 22.75 16.42 3.80
CA GLY A 39 22.92 17.85 3.97
C GLY A 39 21.91 18.73 3.23
N ASN A 40 21.23 18.24 2.18
CA ASN A 40 20.19 18.98 1.48
C ASN A 40 18.93 19.12 2.34
N ARG A 41 18.16 20.22 2.18
CA ARG A 41 16.84 20.33 2.81
C ARG A 41 15.90 19.28 2.19
N LEU A 42 14.95 18.75 2.99
CA LEU A 42 13.93 17.83 2.48
C LEU A 42 13.12 18.48 1.34
N THR A 43 12.85 19.77 1.43
CA THR A 43 12.09 20.55 0.45
C THR A 43 12.78 20.66 -0.91
N GLN A 44 14.10 20.49 -0.99
CA GLN A 44 14.81 20.47 -2.28
C GLN A 44 14.53 19.21 -3.12
N VAL A 45 14.10 18.12 -2.48
CA VAL A 45 13.71 16.86 -3.13
C VAL A 45 12.19 16.72 -3.16
N HIS A 46 11.54 17.09 -2.07
CA HIS A 46 10.10 17.01 -1.86
C HIS A 46 9.51 18.42 -1.77
N GLY A 47 9.43 19.13 -2.91
CA GLY A 47 9.03 20.54 -2.98
C GLY A 47 7.65 20.86 -2.39
N GLY A 48 6.76 19.87 -2.32
CA GLY A 48 5.46 20.01 -1.67
C GLY A 48 5.49 20.17 -0.14
N LEU A 49 6.68 20.07 0.48
CA LEU A 49 6.90 20.29 1.92
C LEU A 49 7.43 21.69 2.24
N GLU A 50 7.46 22.60 1.25
CA GLU A 50 7.93 23.96 1.48
C GLU A 50 7.01 24.69 2.48
N GLY A 51 7.62 25.19 3.56
CA GLY A 51 6.90 25.80 4.68
C GLY A 51 6.49 24.83 5.81
N ASP A 52 6.50 23.52 5.57
CA ASP A 52 6.07 22.52 6.57
C ASP A 52 7.23 22.02 7.45
N THR A 53 8.47 22.03 6.94
CA THR A 53 9.63 21.55 7.66
C THR A 53 10.93 22.21 7.24
N GLY A 54 11.82 22.43 8.21
CA GLY A 54 13.21 22.87 7.98
C GLY A 54 14.23 21.73 7.99
N MET A 55 13.79 20.48 8.10
CA MET A 55 14.69 19.32 8.23
C MET A 55 15.57 19.12 6.99
N ARG A 56 16.70 18.45 7.23
CA ARG A 56 17.67 18.04 6.19
C ARG A 56 17.81 16.53 6.16
N PHE A 57 18.17 15.99 5.00
CA PHE A 57 18.65 14.62 4.90
C PHE A 57 19.97 14.47 5.66
N CYS A 58 20.13 13.31 6.32
CA CYS A 58 21.37 12.93 6.98
C CYS A 58 22.04 11.73 6.28
N ASP A 59 23.33 11.58 6.49
CA ASP A 59 24.14 10.40 6.13
C ASP A 59 24.43 9.51 7.34
N ALA A 60 24.36 10.08 8.56
CA ALA A 60 24.52 9.37 9.84
C ALA A 60 23.23 9.49 10.66
N TYR A 61 22.89 8.45 11.41
CA TYR A 61 21.71 8.38 12.25
C TYR A 61 21.94 7.48 13.47
N ASP A 62 21.15 7.70 14.52
CA ASP A 62 21.15 6.88 15.71
C ASP A 62 19.85 6.08 15.81
N LEU A 63 19.94 4.76 15.65
CA LEU A 63 18.81 3.86 15.81
C LEU A 63 18.33 3.74 17.27
N GLY A 64 19.15 4.09 18.25
CA GLY A 64 18.74 4.14 19.66
C GLY A 64 17.86 5.33 20.00
N ALA A 65 17.81 6.34 19.13
CA ALA A 65 17.02 7.55 19.32
C ALA A 65 15.58 7.45 18.79
N ILE A 66 15.17 6.31 18.21
CA ILE A 66 13.86 6.14 17.58
C ILE A 66 13.04 5.01 18.19
N ASP A 67 11.75 5.03 17.97
CA ASP A 67 10.79 4.00 18.39
C ASP A 67 10.35 3.15 17.21
N VAL A 68 10.37 3.71 15.98
CA VAL A 68 10.02 3.00 14.74
C VAL A 68 10.90 3.45 13.58
N LEU A 69 11.29 2.47 12.76
CA LEU A 69 12.05 2.65 11.54
C LEU A 69 11.20 2.30 10.31
N PHE A 70 11.12 3.22 9.36
CA PHE A 70 10.56 2.95 8.05
C PHE A 70 11.68 2.71 7.02
N LEU A 71 11.64 1.55 6.36
CA LEU A 71 12.51 1.23 5.25
C LEU A 71 11.80 1.56 3.93
N CYS A 72 12.21 2.66 3.30
CA CYS A 72 11.69 3.16 2.01
C CYS A 72 12.68 2.92 0.86
N SER A 73 13.57 1.95 1.02
CA SER A 73 14.60 1.58 0.04
C SER A 73 14.00 0.87 -1.19
N ALA A 74 14.80 0.74 -2.25
CA ALA A 74 14.42 -0.06 -3.40
C ALA A 74 14.29 -1.56 -3.03
N HIS A 75 13.52 -2.30 -3.81
CA HIS A 75 13.36 -3.74 -3.63
C HIS A 75 14.71 -4.47 -3.64
N GLY A 76 14.92 -5.40 -2.73
CA GLY A 76 16.17 -6.12 -2.49
C GLY A 76 17.15 -5.41 -1.55
N GLN A 77 16.94 -4.13 -1.26
CA GLN A 77 17.86 -3.34 -0.43
C GLN A 77 17.51 -3.38 1.07
N SER A 78 16.26 -3.60 1.43
CA SER A 78 15.85 -3.66 2.84
C SER A 78 16.46 -4.87 3.55
N ARG A 79 16.54 -6.02 2.88
CA ARG A 79 17.17 -7.23 3.41
C ARG A 79 18.66 -7.01 3.65
N VAL A 80 19.38 -6.49 2.65
CA VAL A 80 20.81 -6.17 2.76
C VAL A 80 21.05 -5.20 3.92
N TRP A 81 20.27 -4.12 3.98
CA TRP A 81 20.38 -3.13 5.04
C TRP A 81 20.17 -3.75 6.44
N MET A 82 19.20 -4.64 6.61
CA MET A 82 18.94 -5.31 7.88
C MET A 82 20.04 -6.33 8.27
N GLU A 83 20.73 -6.91 7.31
CA GLU A 83 21.87 -7.80 7.56
C GLU A 83 23.11 -7.03 8.01
N GLU A 84 23.29 -5.81 7.53
CA GLU A 84 24.43 -4.93 7.83
C GLU A 84 24.25 -4.08 9.10
N ASN A 85 23.01 -3.95 9.61
CA ASN A 85 22.72 -3.05 10.73
C ASN A 85 22.10 -3.78 11.91
N SER A 86 22.66 -3.56 13.10
CA SER A 86 22.09 -4.04 14.37
C SER A 86 20.97 -3.10 14.82
N ILE A 87 19.76 -3.62 14.94
CA ILE A 87 18.60 -2.84 15.36
C ILE A 87 18.42 -3.01 16.87
N PRO A 88 18.38 -1.91 17.65
CA PRO A 88 18.17 -1.96 19.09
C PRO A 88 16.85 -2.64 19.45
N ALA A 89 16.85 -3.36 20.59
CA ALA A 89 15.63 -3.97 21.10
C ALA A 89 14.56 -2.90 21.38
N GLY A 90 13.30 -3.17 20.99
CA GLY A 90 12.18 -2.24 21.15
C GLY A 90 11.95 -1.31 19.97
N VAL A 91 12.88 -1.16 19.04
CA VAL A 91 12.65 -0.41 17.79
C VAL A 91 11.81 -1.26 16.84
N LYS A 92 10.63 -0.77 16.50
CA LYS A 92 9.73 -1.42 15.54
C LYS A 92 10.14 -1.10 14.11
N ILE A 93 9.81 -1.99 13.15
CA ILE A 93 10.20 -1.85 11.75
C ILE A 93 8.99 -1.95 10.84
N ILE A 94 8.91 -1.04 9.86
CA ILE A 94 7.93 -1.12 8.78
C ILE A 94 8.69 -1.04 7.45
N ASP A 95 8.69 -2.15 6.70
CA ASP A 95 9.34 -2.23 5.39
C ASP A 95 8.32 -1.97 4.27
N LEU A 96 8.63 -0.99 3.39
CA LEU A 96 7.82 -0.66 2.22
C LEU A 96 8.32 -1.37 0.95
N ALA A 97 9.46 -2.07 1.00
CA ALA A 97 9.93 -2.90 -0.10
C ALA A 97 9.15 -4.24 -0.20
N GLN A 98 9.56 -5.10 -1.12
CA GLN A 98 8.94 -6.42 -1.27
C GLN A 98 9.60 -7.51 -0.43
N ASP A 99 10.72 -7.22 0.20
CA ASP A 99 11.73 -8.15 0.67
C ASP A 99 11.24 -9.12 1.76
N PHE A 100 10.23 -8.71 2.52
CA PHE A 100 9.70 -9.47 3.66
C PHE A 100 8.18 -9.73 3.57
N ARG A 101 7.56 -9.53 2.40
CA ARG A 101 6.11 -9.79 2.20
C ARG A 101 5.74 -11.27 2.25
N ASP A 102 6.73 -12.14 2.24
CA ASP A 102 6.61 -13.58 2.50
C ASP A 102 6.53 -13.92 3.99
N GLU A 103 6.57 -12.91 4.85
CA GLU A 103 6.62 -13.00 6.32
C GLU A 103 7.90 -13.65 6.86
N SER A 104 8.98 -13.70 6.06
CA SER A 104 10.29 -14.12 6.55
C SER A 104 10.84 -13.17 7.62
N CYS A 105 11.83 -13.60 8.39
CA CYS A 105 12.52 -12.81 9.41
C CYS A 105 11.61 -12.19 10.50
N GLY A 106 10.46 -12.81 10.79
CA GLY A 106 9.52 -12.36 11.82
C GLY A 106 8.65 -11.17 11.42
N PHE A 107 8.60 -10.83 10.13
CA PHE A 107 7.68 -9.82 9.64
C PHE A 107 6.24 -10.34 9.58
N VAL A 108 5.28 -9.46 9.85
CA VAL A 108 3.85 -9.68 9.64
C VAL A 108 3.42 -8.92 8.38
N TYR A 109 2.65 -9.55 7.52
CA TYR A 109 2.11 -8.89 6.33
C TYR A 109 1.12 -7.78 6.71
N GLY A 110 1.44 -6.55 6.33
CA GLY A 110 0.84 -5.31 6.82
C GLY A 110 -0.43 -4.88 6.09
N LEU A 111 -1.36 -5.79 5.82
CA LEU A 111 -2.71 -5.46 5.34
C LEU A 111 -3.69 -5.50 6.53
N PRO A 112 -4.13 -4.35 7.07
CA PRO A 112 -4.97 -4.31 8.27
C PRO A 112 -6.32 -5.05 8.12
N GLU A 113 -6.88 -5.05 6.92
CA GLU A 113 -8.13 -5.76 6.62
C GLU A 113 -8.00 -7.29 6.72
N LEU A 114 -6.77 -7.81 6.66
CA LEU A 114 -6.46 -9.24 6.81
C LEU A 114 -5.86 -9.55 8.20
N ASN A 115 -4.95 -8.71 8.69
CA ASN A 115 -4.03 -9.06 9.79
C ASN A 115 -4.06 -8.07 10.97
N ARG A 116 -5.15 -7.31 11.18
CA ARG A 116 -5.20 -6.24 12.20
C ARG A 116 -4.62 -6.64 13.55
N GLU A 117 -5.07 -7.75 14.13
CA GLU A 117 -4.62 -8.19 15.46
C GLU A 117 -3.17 -8.70 15.48
N ARG A 118 -2.70 -9.26 14.36
CA ARG A 118 -1.30 -9.65 14.22
C ARG A 118 -0.39 -8.41 14.13
N ILE A 119 -0.81 -7.38 13.36
CA ILE A 119 -0.09 -6.11 13.22
C ILE A 119 0.02 -5.39 14.56
N ARG A 120 -1.04 -5.36 15.36
CA ARG A 120 -1.03 -4.74 16.70
C ARG A 120 0.06 -5.30 17.61
N ARG A 121 0.39 -6.58 17.47
CA ARG A 121 1.38 -7.30 18.30
C ARG A 121 2.74 -7.41 17.63
N ALA A 122 2.87 -6.93 16.39
CA ALA A 122 4.09 -7.08 15.61
C ALA A 122 5.16 -6.09 16.02
N GLU A 123 6.40 -6.53 15.97
CA GLU A 123 7.59 -5.66 16.02
C GLU A 123 8.07 -5.31 14.60
N ARG A 124 7.71 -6.13 13.60
CA ARG A 124 8.12 -5.96 12.21
C ARG A 124 6.93 -6.15 11.28
N VAL A 125 6.71 -5.20 10.38
CA VAL A 125 5.61 -5.23 9.42
C VAL A 125 6.13 -5.03 8.01
N ALA A 126 5.78 -5.95 7.10
CA ALA A 126 6.03 -5.83 5.67
C ALA A 126 4.81 -5.20 4.98
N ASN A 127 4.92 -3.95 4.58
CA ASN A 127 3.84 -3.21 3.96
C ASN A 127 3.51 -3.76 2.56
N PRO A 128 2.24 -4.03 2.21
CA PRO A 128 1.83 -4.59 0.94
C PRO A 128 2.23 -3.77 -0.28
N GLY A 129 2.32 -4.42 -1.44
CA GLY A 129 2.39 -3.75 -2.72
C GLY A 129 1.08 -3.07 -3.10
N CYS A 130 1.16 -1.98 -3.87
CA CYS A 130 -0.02 -1.16 -4.18
C CYS A 130 -1.10 -1.92 -4.97
N PHE A 131 -0.74 -2.64 -6.04
CA PHE A 131 -1.70 -3.50 -6.75
C PHE A 131 -2.17 -4.66 -5.88
N ALA A 132 -1.27 -5.24 -5.07
CA ALA A 132 -1.65 -6.32 -4.18
C ALA A 132 -2.71 -5.85 -3.16
N THR A 133 -2.58 -4.65 -2.63
CA THR A 133 -3.61 -4.04 -1.77
C THR A 133 -4.95 -3.94 -2.51
N ALA A 134 -4.99 -3.30 -3.68
CA ALA A 134 -6.25 -3.11 -4.42
C ALA A 134 -6.93 -4.43 -4.78
N ILE A 135 -6.16 -5.41 -5.26
CA ILE A 135 -6.66 -6.72 -5.69
C ILE A 135 -7.13 -7.56 -4.51
N GLN A 136 -6.37 -7.58 -3.42
CA GLN A 136 -6.75 -8.32 -2.22
C GLN A 136 -8.01 -7.73 -1.58
N LEU A 137 -8.16 -6.41 -1.52
CA LEU A 137 -9.41 -5.81 -1.05
C LEU A 137 -10.63 -6.28 -1.86
N ALA A 138 -10.47 -6.55 -3.16
CA ALA A 138 -11.55 -7.12 -3.96
C ALA A 138 -11.79 -8.62 -3.71
N LEU A 139 -10.82 -9.38 -3.21
CA LEU A 139 -10.88 -10.84 -3.15
C LEU A 139 -11.02 -11.41 -1.74
N LEU A 140 -10.56 -10.67 -0.70
CA LEU A 140 -10.58 -11.17 0.69
C LEU A 140 -11.95 -11.65 1.17
N PRO A 141 -13.10 -10.96 0.89
CA PRO A 141 -14.40 -11.44 1.33
C PRO A 141 -14.78 -12.79 0.70
N LEU A 142 -14.45 -12.98 -0.59
CA LEU A 142 -14.72 -14.26 -1.28
C LEU A 142 -13.83 -15.38 -0.73
N ALA A 143 -12.53 -15.13 -0.55
CA ALA A 143 -11.62 -16.11 0.01
C ALA A 143 -12.00 -16.51 1.44
N ALA A 144 -12.37 -15.54 2.29
CA ALA A 144 -12.80 -15.81 3.65
C ALA A 144 -14.12 -16.63 3.72
N ALA A 145 -14.94 -16.57 2.67
CA ALA A 145 -16.19 -17.34 2.56
C ALA A 145 -16.01 -18.67 1.79
N GLY A 146 -14.79 -19.02 1.31
CA GLY A 146 -14.55 -20.24 0.53
C GLY A 146 -15.19 -20.21 -0.86
N LEU A 147 -15.28 -19.04 -1.47
CA LEU A 147 -16.02 -18.81 -2.73
C LEU A 147 -15.12 -18.59 -3.96
N LEU A 148 -13.80 -18.71 -3.83
CA LEU A 148 -12.87 -18.63 -4.95
C LEU A 148 -12.70 -20.00 -5.63
N GLN A 149 -13.75 -20.45 -6.31
CA GLN A 149 -13.79 -21.81 -6.92
C GLN A 149 -13.35 -21.84 -8.38
N ASP A 150 -13.11 -20.67 -9.00
CA ASP A 150 -12.73 -20.52 -10.40
C ASP A 150 -11.57 -19.54 -10.54
N GLU A 151 -11.05 -19.40 -11.76
CA GLU A 151 -10.01 -18.39 -12.06
C GLU A 151 -10.47 -16.98 -11.74
N VAL A 152 -9.54 -16.19 -11.25
CA VAL A 152 -9.74 -14.77 -11.00
C VAL A 152 -9.12 -13.96 -12.13
N HIS A 153 -9.90 -13.08 -12.73
CA HIS A 153 -9.45 -12.18 -13.78
C HIS A 153 -9.33 -10.76 -13.27
N VAL A 154 -8.17 -10.16 -13.48
CA VAL A 154 -7.85 -8.81 -12.99
C VAL A 154 -7.26 -7.98 -14.11
N THR A 155 -7.91 -6.87 -14.44
CA THR A 155 -7.32 -5.77 -15.20
C THR A 155 -7.19 -4.57 -14.27
N ALA A 156 -5.97 -4.06 -14.07
CA ALA A 156 -5.80 -2.91 -13.19
C ALA A 156 -4.90 -1.84 -13.80
N VAL A 157 -5.32 -0.58 -13.66
CA VAL A 157 -4.59 0.58 -14.15
C VAL A 157 -4.02 1.35 -12.99
N THR A 158 -2.71 1.68 -13.04
CA THR A 158 -2.02 2.51 -12.05
C THR A 158 -1.49 3.80 -12.66
N GLY A 159 -1.38 4.83 -11.82
CA GLY A 159 -0.67 6.06 -12.15
C GLY A 159 0.84 5.86 -12.34
N SER A 160 1.48 6.82 -12.97
CA SER A 160 2.90 6.80 -13.32
C SER A 160 3.84 6.77 -12.10
N THR A 161 3.42 7.31 -10.95
CA THR A 161 4.20 7.30 -9.70
C THR A 161 4.48 5.91 -9.15
N GLY A 162 3.70 4.90 -9.56
CA GLY A 162 3.96 3.50 -9.23
C GLY A 162 5.27 2.93 -9.79
N ALA A 163 5.90 3.61 -10.74
CA ALA A 163 7.22 3.25 -11.28
C ALA A 163 8.39 3.77 -10.43
N GLY A 164 8.13 4.60 -9.43
CA GLY A 164 9.15 5.28 -8.64
C GLY A 164 9.70 6.54 -9.32
N MET A 165 10.62 7.22 -8.62
CA MET A 165 11.16 8.51 -9.04
C MET A 165 12.25 8.40 -10.12
N LYS A 166 12.94 7.24 -10.22
CA LYS A 166 14.02 7.06 -11.19
C LYS A 166 13.45 7.10 -12.62
N PRO A 167 13.93 8.00 -13.48
CA PRO A 167 13.47 8.10 -14.86
C PRO A 167 13.67 6.80 -15.66
N SER A 168 12.71 6.50 -16.52
CA SER A 168 12.79 5.39 -17.47
C SER A 168 12.11 5.78 -18.79
N ALA A 169 12.42 5.06 -19.86
CA ALA A 169 11.82 5.32 -21.17
C ALA A 169 10.29 5.35 -21.14
N THR A 170 9.66 4.46 -20.38
CA THR A 170 8.19 4.33 -20.29
C THR A 170 7.53 5.29 -19.29
N THR A 171 8.32 6.05 -18.53
CA THR A 171 7.84 7.11 -17.64
C THR A 171 8.21 8.51 -18.13
N HIS A 172 8.95 8.59 -19.24
CA HIS A 172 9.26 9.87 -19.89
C HIS A 172 7.98 10.57 -20.37
N PHE A 173 7.89 11.89 -20.20
CA PHE A 173 6.68 12.67 -20.50
C PHE A 173 6.12 12.40 -21.90
N SER A 174 6.95 12.53 -22.96
CA SER A 174 6.51 12.32 -24.34
C SER A 174 6.05 10.90 -24.66
N TRP A 175 6.45 9.90 -23.86
CA TRP A 175 6.00 8.53 -24.02
C TRP A 175 4.73 8.26 -23.21
N ARG A 176 4.60 8.86 -22.02
CA ARG A 176 3.51 8.60 -21.09
C ARG A 176 2.27 9.47 -21.32
N SER A 177 2.43 10.69 -21.81
CA SER A 177 1.30 11.58 -22.09
C SER A 177 0.40 10.97 -23.17
N ASP A 178 -0.92 11.07 -22.95
CA ASP A 178 -1.97 10.53 -23.84
C ASP A 178 -1.81 9.03 -24.18
N ASN A 179 -1.21 8.25 -23.26
CA ASN A 179 -0.87 6.85 -23.50
C ASN A 179 -1.18 5.93 -22.31
N ILE A 180 -1.73 4.74 -22.62
CA ILE A 180 -1.91 3.65 -21.68
C ILE A 180 -1.19 2.41 -22.20
N SER A 181 -0.53 1.66 -21.32
CA SER A 181 0.26 0.50 -21.72
C SER A 181 0.20 -0.63 -20.73
N VAL A 182 0.15 -1.86 -21.23
CA VAL A 182 0.30 -3.09 -20.44
C VAL A 182 1.78 -3.31 -20.10
N TYR A 183 2.04 -3.87 -18.93
CA TYR A 183 3.38 -4.33 -18.56
C TYR A 183 3.29 -5.54 -17.62
N LYS A 184 4.27 -6.46 -17.69
CA LYS A 184 4.36 -7.66 -16.83
C LYS A 184 3.05 -8.44 -16.67
N ALA A 185 2.25 -8.57 -17.74
CA ALA A 185 1.04 -9.39 -17.73
C ALA A 185 1.36 -10.81 -17.25
N PHE A 186 0.56 -11.35 -16.34
CA PHE A 186 0.67 -12.67 -15.71
C PHE A 186 1.96 -12.92 -14.91
N THR A 187 2.91 -11.98 -14.92
CA THR A 187 4.26 -12.16 -14.31
C THR A 187 4.59 -11.09 -13.28
N HIS A 188 3.63 -10.24 -12.91
CA HIS A 188 3.86 -9.17 -11.95
C HIS A 188 4.18 -9.73 -10.57
N GLN A 189 5.23 -9.19 -9.92
CA GLN A 189 5.73 -9.68 -8.63
C GLN A 189 4.69 -9.68 -7.49
N HIS A 190 3.67 -8.81 -7.55
CA HIS A 190 2.60 -8.78 -6.55
C HIS A 190 1.72 -10.05 -6.55
N LEU A 191 1.75 -10.87 -7.62
CA LEU A 191 1.03 -12.15 -7.64
C LEU A 191 1.49 -13.10 -6.52
N LEU A 192 2.75 -13.03 -6.11
CA LEU A 192 3.28 -13.88 -5.04
C LEU A 192 2.56 -13.62 -3.71
N GLU A 193 2.48 -12.33 -3.30
CA GLU A 193 1.81 -11.95 -2.05
C GLU A 193 0.28 -12.14 -2.15
N ILE A 194 -0.35 -11.88 -3.30
CA ILE A 194 -1.79 -12.08 -3.51
C ILE A 194 -2.14 -13.57 -3.33
N ARG A 195 -1.50 -14.46 -4.11
CA ARG A 195 -1.79 -15.90 -4.07
C ARG A 195 -1.54 -16.49 -2.68
N ARG A 196 -0.44 -16.07 -2.01
CA ARG A 196 -0.13 -16.49 -0.67
C ARG A 196 -1.27 -16.16 0.30
N ASN A 197 -1.74 -14.93 0.31
CA ASN A 197 -2.75 -14.47 1.25
C ASN A 197 -4.15 -15.02 0.96
N LEU A 198 -4.50 -15.23 -0.30
CA LEU A 198 -5.75 -15.91 -0.65
C LEU A 198 -5.75 -17.35 -0.13
N ARG A 199 -4.64 -18.09 -0.29
CA ARG A 199 -4.49 -19.46 0.23
C ARG A 199 -4.46 -19.54 1.76
N LEU A 200 -4.07 -18.48 2.47
CA LEU A 200 -4.20 -18.44 3.93
C LEU A 200 -5.67 -18.43 4.38
N LEU A 201 -6.56 -17.78 3.62
CA LEU A 201 -7.99 -17.73 3.91
C LEU A 201 -8.75 -18.93 3.34
N GLU A 202 -8.40 -19.33 2.12
CA GLU A 202 -8.99 -20.46 1.41
C GLU A 202 -7.89 -21.43 0.94
N PRO A 203 -7.48 -22.39 1.80
CA PRO A 203 -6.39 -23.32 1.49
C PRO A 203 -6.62 -24.17 0.24
N SER A 204 -7.87 -24.37 -0.16
CA SER A 204 -8.26 -25.09 -1.39
C SER A 204 -8.11 -24.25 -2.66
N PHE A 205 -7.83 -22.95 -2.57
CA PHE A 205 -7.67 -22.09 -3.74
C PHE A 205 -6.38 -22.43 -4.50
N ASP A 206 -6.54 -23.11 -5.62
CA ASP A 206 -5.46 -23.54 -6.53
C ASP A 206 -5.57 -22.91 -7.93
N ARG A 207 -6.59 -22.06 -8.15
CA ARG A 207 -6.87 -21.44 -9.44
C ARG A 207 -5.95 -20.27 -9.75
N GLU A 208 -5.85 -19.93 -11.03
CA GLU A 208 -5.00 -18.83 -11.47
C GLU A 208 -5.60 -17.46 -11.15
N VAL A 209 -4.73 -16.53 -10.82
CA VAL A 209 -5.03 -15.10 -10.78
C VAL A 209 -4.43 -14.48 -12.04
N ASN A 210 -5.29 -14.27 -13.03
CA ASN A 210 -4.96 -13.73 -14.35
C ASN A 210 -4.86 -12.20 -14.27
N PHE A 211 -3.67 -11.69 -13.98
CA PHE A 211 -3.46 -10.27 -13.75
C PHE A 211 -2.80 -9.58 -14.95
N VAL A 212 -3.49 -8.57 -15.48
CA VAL A 212 -3.03 -7.68 -16.55
C VAL A 212 -2.87 -6.27 -16.01
N PRO A 213 -1.67 -5.88 -15.52
CA PRO A 213 -1.41 -4.52 -15.06
C PRO A 213 -1.21 -3.57 -16.24
N MET A 214 -1.76 -2.36 -16.08
CA MET A 214 -1.61 -1.26 -17.02
C MET A 214 -1.09 -0.01 -16.30
N ARG A 215 -0.38 0.84 -17.02
CA ARG A 215 0.00 2.18 -16.56
C ARG A 215 -0.70 3.22 -17.40
N GLY A 216 -1.48 4.09 -16.74
CA GLY A 216 -2.25 5.13 -17.37
C GLY A 216 -1.54 6.48 -17.43
N ASP A 217 -2.16 7.43 -18.10
CA ASP A 217 -1.73 8.82 -18.22
C ASP A 217 -2.29 9.67 -17.08
N PHE A 218 -1.92 9.31 -15.87
CA PHE A 218 -2.19 10.07 -14.65
C PHE A 218 -1.13 9.76 -13.61
N THR A 219 -0.98 10.60 -12.60
CA THR A 219 0.11 10.48 -11.63
C THR A 219 -0.19 9.48 -10.52
N ARG A 220 -1.41 9.48 -9.97
CA ARG A 220 -1.77 8.74 -8.74
C ARG A 220 -3.08 7.99 -8.91
N GLY A 221 -3.17 6.86 -8.23
CA GLY A 221 -4.36 6.03 -8.14
C GLY A 221 -4.17 4.66 -8.76
N ILE A 222 -4.97 3.69 -8.29
CA ILE A 222 -5.15 2.37 -8.87
C ILE A 222 -6.64 2.10 -8.97
N LEU A 223 -7.09 1.71 -10.15
CA LEU A 223 -8.39 1.09 -10.38
C LEU A 223 -8.14 -0.36 -10.77
N ALA A 224 -8.65 -1.29 -9.97
CA ALA A 224 -8.63 -2.72 -10.25
C ALA A 224 -10.06 -3.20 -10.56
N SER A 225 -10.27 -3.68 -11.78
CA SER A 225 -11.46 -4.38 -12.23
C SER A 225 -11.20 -5.88 -12.09
N VAL A 226 -11.93 -6.52 -11.18
CA VAL A 226 -11.74 -7.93 -10.80
C VAL A 226 -13.04 -8.68 -11.03
N TYR A 227 -12.97 -9.86 -11.66
CA TYR A 227 -14.15 -10.73 -11.76
C TYR A 227 -13.77 -12.20 -11.65
N THR A 228 -14.71 -12.99 -11.13
CA THR A 228 -14.64 -14.45 -11.04
C THR A 228 -16.06 -15.03 -11.04
N ALA A 229 -16.20 -16.33 -11.26
CA ALA A 229 -17.47 -17.01 -11.02
C ALA A 229 -17.85 -16.92 -9.53
N CYS A 230 -19.13 -16.71 -9.25
CA CYS A 230 -19.63 -16.62 -7.89
C CYS A 230 -21.08 -17.17 -7.84
N PRO A 231 -21.41 -18.08 -6.93
CA PRO A 231 -22.75 -18.65 -6.82
C PRO A 231 -23.76 -17.70 -6.16
N LEU A 232 -23.30 -16.68 -5.42
CA LEU A 232 -24.17 -15.73 -4.74
C LEU A 232 -24.91 -14.85 -5.75
N ASP A 233 -26.12 -14.44 -5.42
CA ASP A 233 -26.80 -13.34 -6.09
C ASP A 233 -26.16 -11.98 -5.73
N GLY A 234 -26.66 -10.89 -6.34
CA GLY A 234 -26.09 -9.56 -6.17
C GLY A 234 -26.26 -9.01 -4.74
N GLU A 235 -27.40 -9.27 -4.11
CA GLU A 235 -27.70 -8.80 -2.75
C GLU A 235 -26.83 -9.54 -1.72
N ALA A 236 -26.76 -10.85 -1.79
CA ALA A 236 -25.93 -11.67 -0.93
C ALA A 236 -24.44 -11.35 -1.07
N ALA A 237 -23.96 -11.10 -2.29
CA ALA A 237 -22.59 -10.69 -2.56
C ALA A 237 -22.30 -9.29 -1.95
N SER A 238 -23.16 -8.30 -2.17
CA SER A 238 -23.02 -6.97 -1.57
C SER A 238 -22.99 -7.04 -0.05
N LYS A 239 -23.89 -7.83 0.54
CA LYS A 239 -23.94 -8.04 1.99
C LYS A 239 -22.65 -8.69 2.51
N LEU A 240 -22.13 -9.71 1.87
CA LEU A 240 -20.86 -10.36 2.23
C LEU A 240 -19.72 -9.34 2.33
N TYR A 241 -19.59 -8.47 1.32
CA TYR A 241 -18.55 -7.44 1.31
C TYR A 241 -18.79 -6.38 2.38
N ALA A 242 -20.02 -5.91 2.57
CA ALA A 242 -20.39 -4.93 3.59
C ALA A 242 -20.06 -5.45 5.00
N ASP A 243 -20.46 -6.70 5.30
CA ASP A 243 -20.20 -7.33 6.59
C ASP A 243 -18.69 -7.52 6.84
N PHE A 244 -17.94 -7.99 5.84
CA PHE A 244 -16.48 -8.19 5.97
C PHE A 244 -15.74 -6.90 6.28
N TYR A 245 -16.12 -5.78 5.65
CA TYR A 245 -15.48 -4.48 5.84
C TYR A 245 -16.16 -3.57 6.87
N ALA A 246 -17.17 -4.05 7.60
CA ALA A 246 -17.95 -3.23 8.54
C ALA A 246 -17.07 -2.50 9.58
N THR A 247 -16.02 -3.17 10.07
CA THR A 247 -15.09 -2.63 11.08
C THR A 247 -13.81 -2.02 10.48
N SER A 248 -13.64 -2.04 9.16
CA SER A 248 -12.43 -1.49 8.53
C SER A 248 -12.37 0.03 8.69
N ALA A 249 -11.20 0.56 9.04
CA ALA A 249 -11.02 1.99 9.25
C ALA A 249 -11.14 2.78 7.93
N PHE A 250 -10.62 2.23 6.82
CA PHE A 250 -10.48 2.94 5.56
C PHE A 250 -11.14 2.26 4.36
N THR A 251 -11.49 0.98 4.44
CA THR A 251 -12.14 0.26 3.34
C THR A 251 -13.65 0.35 3.46
N ARG A 252 -14.31 0.71 2.37
CA ARG A 252 -15.78 0.86 2.29
C ARG A 252 -16.32 0.24 1.01
N VAL A 253 -17.47 -0.39 1.13
CA VAL A 253 -18.27 -0.86 0.00
C VAL A 253 -19.34 0.18 -0.30
N THR A 254 -19.58 0.46 -1.57
CA THR A 254 -20.54 1.48 -2.02
C THR A 254 -21.53 0.88 -3.01
N GLU A 255 -22.75 1.40 -2.99
CA GLU A 255 -23.80 1.05 -3.97
C GLU A 255 -23.58 1.72 -5.35
N ARG A 256 -22.75 2.77 -5.39
CA ARG A 256 -22.45 3.54 -6.60
C ARG A 256 -21.13 3.11 -7.19
N ASP A 257 -20.98 3.31 -8.48
CA ASP A 257 -19.71 3.18 -9.18
C ASP A 257 -18.60 4.00 -8.49
N VAL A 258 -17.39 3.47 -8.53
CA VAL A 258 -16.22 4.07 -7.91
C VAL A 258 -15.20 4.51 -8.96
N ASP A 259 -14.52 5.61 -8.70
CA ASP A 259 -13.47 6.16 -9.53
C ASP A 259 -12.27 6.68 -8.72
N LEU A 260 -11.18 7.02 -9.41
CA LEU A 260 -9.93 7.45 -8.78
C LEU A 260 -10.04 8.78 -8.04
N LYS A 261 -10.89 9.71 -8.49
CA LYS A 261 -11.02 11.04 -7.87
C LYS A 261 -11.61 10.97 -6.46
N GLN A 262 -12.31 9.87 -6.13
CA GLN A 262 -12.87 9.64 -4.80
C GLN A 262 -11.82 9.22 -3.77
N VAL A 263 -10.65 8.73 -4.19
CA VAL A 263 -9.63 8.13 -3.31
C VAL A 263 -8.26 8.79 -3.39
N VAL A 264 -7.91 9.42 -4.50
CA VAL A 264 -6.60 10.09 -4.66
C VAL A 264 -6.38 11.10 -3.55
N ASN A 265 -5.17 11.12 -2.98
CA ASN A 265 -4.76 11.86 -1.78
C ASN A 265 -5.43 11.40 -0.47
N THR A 266 -6.02 10.19 -0.42
CA THR A 266 -6.58 9.63 0.82
C THR A 266 -6.07 8.24 1.10
N ASN A 267 -6.20 7.78 2.36
CA ASN A 267 -5.94 6.38 2.72
C ASN A 267 -7.18 5.48 2.52
N LYS A 268 -8.16 5.90 1.72
CA LYS A 268 -9.38 5.12 1.46
C LYS A 268 -9.14 4.01 0.44
N GLY A 269 -9.81 2.86 0.67
CA GLY A 269 -10.12 1.86 -0.34
C GLY A 269 -11.64 1.84 -0.57
N LEU A 270 -12.09 2.10 -1.78
CA LEU A 270 -13.51 2.02 -2.14
C LEU A 270 -13.75 0.84 -3.07
N LEU A 271 -14.84 0.12 -2.81
CA LEU A 271 -15.23 -1.08 -3.52
C LEU A 271 -16.68 -0.93 -4.02
N HIS A 272 -16.92 -1.38 -5.24
CA HIS A 272 -18.26 -1.56 -5.77
C HIS A 272 -18.40 -2.99 -6.30
N THR A 273 -19.51 -3.66 -5.99
CA THR A 273 -19.79 -5.03 -6.41
C THR A 273 -21.02 -5.06 -7.34
N ALA A 274 -20.91 -5.78 -8.44
CA ALA A 274 -22.03 -5.98 -9.37
C ALA A 274 -22.09 -7.44 -9.89
N LYS A 275 -23.29 -8.00 -10.00
CA LYS A 275 -23.50 -9.36 -10.48
C LYS A 275 -23.96 -9.35 -11.94
N TYR A 276 -23.26 -10.13 -12.79
CA TYR A 276 -23.60 -10.30 -14.21
C TYR A 276 -23.63 -11.79 -14.55
N GLY A 277 -24.85 -12.33 -14.65
CA GLY A 277 -25.03 -13.77 -14.83
C GLY A 277 -24.35 -14.57 -13.71
N GLY A 278 -23.49 -15.51 -14.08
CA GLY A 278 -22.69 -16.32 -13.13
C GLY A 278 -21.49 -15.62 -12.51
N LYS A 279 -21.16 -14.38 -12.90
CA LYS A 279 -19.92 -13.70 -12.50
C LYS A 279 -20.19 -12.56 -11.53
N LEU A 280 -19.37 -12.47 -10.48
CA LEU A 280 -19.28 -11.29 -9.64
C LEU A 280 -18.15 -10.41 -10.17
N HIS A 281 -18.45 -9.14 -10.41
CA HIS A 281 -17.50 -8.10 -10.76
C HIS A 281 -17.29 -7.18 -9.57
N VAL A 282 -16.05 -6.91 -9.23
CA VAL A 282 -15.66 -6.02 -8.13
C VAL A 282 -14.70 -4.97 -8.65
N VAL A 283 -15.08 -3.72 -8.54
CA VAL A 283 -14.16 -2.59 -8.80
C VAL A 283 -13.57 -2.14 -7.47
N SER A 284 -12.24 -2.11 -7.36
CA SER A 284 -11.51 -1.63 -6.20
C SER A 284 -10.63 -0.45 -6.59
N VAL A 285 -10.77 0.68 -5.87
CA VAL A 285 -9.98 1.88 -6.12
C VAL A 285 -9.25 2.33 -4.86
N ILE A 286 -7.98 2.69 -5.02
CA ILE A 286 -7.11 3.23 -3.97
C ILE A 286 -6.18 4.30 -4.52
N ASP A 287 -5.58 5.11 -3.65
CA ASP A 287 -4.37 5.86 -3.99
C ASP A 287 -3.15 4.95 -3.85
N ASN A 288 -2.36 4.81 -4.91
CA ASN A 288 -1.21 3.90 -4.95
C ASN A 288 -0.06 4.29 -4.01
N LEU A 289 0.07 5.57 -3.63
CA LEU A 289 1.08 6.06 -2.70
C LEU A 289 0.58 6.16 -1.25
N LEU A 290 -0.75 6.18 -1.03
CA LEU A 290 -1.35 6.23 0.31
C LEU A 290 -1.85 4.85 0.76
N LYS A 291 -3.10 4.47 0.48
CA LYS A 291 -3.58 3.12 0.85
C LYS A 291 -2.75 2.01 0.21
N GLY A 292 -2.15 2.28 -0.95
CA GLY A 292 -1.24 1.36 -1.63
C GLY A 292 0.20 1.34 -1.09
N ALA A 293 0.60 2.29 -0.23
CA ALA A 293 1.97 2.41 0.28
C ALA A 293 2.05 3.13 1.62
N SER A 294 2.40 4.43 1.63
CA SER A 294 2.81 5.18 2.84
C SER A 294 1.67 5.44 3.81
N GLY A 295 0.44 5.65 3.31
CA GLY A 295 -0.72 5.81 4.18
C GLY A 295 -1.04 4.52 4.94
N GLN A 296 -0.95 3.36 4.27
CA GLN A 296 -1.08 2.06 4.92
C GLN A 296 0.06 1.80 5.90
N ALA A 297 1.27 2.23 5.60
CA ALA A 297 2.42 2.12 6.50
C ALA A 297 2.21 2.94 7.78
N VAL A 298 1.67 4.16 7.70
CA VAL A 298 1.27 4.96 8.88
C VAL A 298 0.10 4.30 9.63
N GLN A 299 -0.90 3.74 8.92
CA GLN A 299 -1.97 2.96 9.56
C GLN A 299 -1.40 1.76 10.34
N ASN A 300 -0.41 1.06 9.78
CA ASN A 300 0.30 -0.03 10.45
C ASN A 300 1.06 0.48 11.70
N MET A 301 1.78 1.60 11.59
CA MET A 301 2.42 2.24 12.74
C MET A 301 1.40 2.53 13.85
N ASN A 302 0.28 3.13 13.52
CA ASN A 302 -0.77 3.43 14.49
C ASN A 302 -1.25 2.18 15.23
N LEU A 303 -1.50 1.08 14.50
CA LEU A 303 -1.85 -0.21 15.10
C LEU A 303 -0.76 -0.76 16.00
N MET A 304 0.50 -0.74 15.56
CA MET A 304 1.65 -1.26 16.32
C MET A 304 1.88 -0.50 17.64
N PHE A 305 1.50 0.77 17.71
CA PHE A 305 1.62 1.61 18.90
C PHE A 305 0.29 1.81 19.66
N GLY A 306 -0.77 1.10 19.28
CA GLY A 306 -2.06 1.16 19.96
C GLY A 306 -2.84 2.46 19.78
N LEU A 307 -2.55 3.23 18.73
CA LEU A 307 -3.27 4.45 18.38
C LEU A 307 -4.56 4.15 17.58
N ASP A 308 -5.41 5.17 17.40
CA ASP A 308 -6.50 5.10 16.40
C ASP A 308 -5.87 4.94 14.99
N GLU A 309 -6.34 3.94 14.26
CA GLU A 309 -5.87 3.68 12.88
C GLU A 309 -5.91 4.91 11.97
N LYS A 310 -6.83 5.84 12.24
CA LYS A 310 -7.06 7.07 11.45
C LYS A 310 -6.20 8.25 11.87
N GLU A 311 -5.38 8.12 12.92
CA GLU A 311 -4.55 9.21 13.41
C GLU A 311 -3.57 9.66 12.32
N GLY A 312 -3.50 10.98 12.05
CA GLY A 312 -2.70 11.55 10.95
C GLY A 312 -3.18 11.23 9.52
N LEU A 313 -4.28 10.44 9.37
CA LEU A 313 -4.75 9.94 8.07
C LEU A 313 -6.15 10.41 7.66
N ARG A 314 -6.72 11.42 8.35
CA ARG A 314 -8.06 11.97 8.07
C ARG A 314 -8.06 12.91 6.85
N LEU A 315 -7.51 12.43 5.75
CA LEU A 315 -7.35 13.16 4.50
C LEU A 315 -8.65 13.19 3.68
N LYS A 316 -8.78 14.20 2.83
CA LYS A 316 -9.89 14.37 1.88
C LYS A 316 -9.39 14.24 0.45
N ALA A 317 -10.18 13.59 -0.40
CA ALA A 317 -9.90 13.54 -1.83
C ALA A 317 -10.13 14.91 -2.48
N SER A 318 -9.33 15.19 -3.52
CA SER A 318 -9.61 16.30 -4.43
C SER A 318 -10.58 15.78 -5.49
N ALA A 319 -11.78 16.34 -5.56
CA ALA A 319 -12.81 15.87 -6.48
C ALA A 319 -12.56 16.25 -7.96
N PHE A 320 -11.61 17.15 -8.24
CA PHE A 320 -11.27 17.67 -9.58
C PHE A 320 -9.81 18.04 -9.69
#